data_84291d63118c0e378724dfa71e5f9c12
#
_entry.id   84291d63118c0e378724dfa71e5f9c12
#
_cell.length_a   1.000
_cell.length_b   1.000
_cell.length_c   1.000
_cell.angle_alpha   90.00
_cell.angle_beta   90.00
_cell.angle_gamma   90.00
#
_symmetry.space_group_name_H-M   'P 1'
#
loop_
_entity.id
_entity.type
_entity.pdbx_description
1 polymer ?
#
loop_
_entity_poly.entity_id
_entity_poly.type
_entity_poly.pdbx_seq_one_letter_code
_entity_poly.pdbx_strand_id
1 'polypeptide(L)'
;MNLSYAQLEQSLKTGFIDHKLPSDHSYLPHLLVNDKKESKKVLTTILHSLNKCEEFWFSVAFVTTNGVATLIETLINLELKGIKGKILVSQYLNFTQPVALKRLMQFKNIELKIAIDNAFHSKGYLFKNKNVYDLIIGSSNLTATALCTNIEWNLKISATPESYIIQNALKEFYSEFEKAVKVDKHFIENYEILYKKQVDYSNLVKKELVLSNQKEILFLTQCRWKLYIILSI
;
A
#
# COMPACT_ATOMS: atom_id res chain seq x y z
N MET A 1 3.12 -9.37 35.01
CA MET A 1 2.36 -8.33 35.76
C MET A 1 0.88 -8.63 35.52
N ASN A 2 0.14 -9.02 36.56
CA ASN A 2 -1.31 -9.20 36.42
C ASN A 2 -1.98 -7.84 36.62
N LEU A 3 -2.53 -7.27 35.56
CA LEU A 3 -3.35 -6.08 35.63
C LEU A 3 -4.63 -6.38 36.40
N SER A 4 -5.04 -5.51 37.33
CA SER A 4 -6.37 -5.60 37.91
C SER A 4 -7.44 -5.36 36.83
N TYR A 5 -8.66 -5.85 37.04
CA TYR A 5 -9.75 -5.62 36.11
C TYR A 5 -9.98 -4.13 35.81
N ALA A 6 -9.89 -3.27 36.84
CA ALA A 6 -10.01 -1.82 36.70
C ALA A 6 -8.91 -1.21 35.84
N GLN A 7 -7.66 -1.68 35.96
CA GLN A 7 -6.55 -1.23 35.12
C GLN A 7 -6.72 -1.69 33.66
N LEU A 8 -7.23 -2.91 33.45
CA LEU A 8 -7.55 -3.41 32.12
C LEU A 8 -8.67 -2.59 31.48
N GLU A 9 -9.75 -2.34 32.23
CA GLU A 9 -10.88 -1.51 31.75
C GLU A 9 -10.42 -0.09 31.39
N GLN A 10 -9.61 0.53 32.23
CA GLN A 10 -9.05 1.84 31.96
C GLN A 10 -8.16 1.83 30.72
N SER A 11 -7.32 0.83 30.56
CA SER A 11 -6.47 0.65 29.38
C SER A 11 -7.28 0.52 28.08
N LEU A 12 -8.37 -0.22 28.11
CA LEU A 12 -9.29 -0.35 26.97
C LEU A 12 -10.01 0.97 26.66
N LYS A 13 -10.42 1.71 27.70
CA LYS A 13 -11.07 3.02 27.53
C LYS A 13 -10.13 4.08 26.94
N THR A 14 -8.85 4.02 27.24
CA THR A 14 -7.83 4.92 26.65
C THR A 14 -7.32 4.43 25.30
N GLY A 15 -7.67 3.21 24.89
CA GLY A 15 -7.38 2.68 23.56
C GLY A 15 -8.18 3.41 22.48
N PHE A 16 -7.63 3.47 21.28
CA PHE A 16 -8.26 4.16 20.15
C PHE A 16 -9.59 3.55 19.67
N ILE A 17 -9.98 2.41 20.21
CA ILE A 17 -11.22 1.69 19.87
C ILE A 17 -12.39 2.08 20.79
N ASP A 18 -12.16 2.65 21.95
CA ASP A 18 -13.24 3.02 22.86
C ASP A 18 -13.85 4.38 22.50
N HIS A 19 -15.07 4.33 21.96
CA HIS A 19 -15.82 5.51 21.52
C HIS A 19 -16.47 6.31 22.66
N LYS A 20 -16.40 5.82 23.91
CA LYS A 20 -16.96 6.53 25.07
C LYS A 20 -16.11 7.70 25.53
N LEU A 21 -14.83 7.71 25.17
CA LEU A 21 -13.97 8.83 25.46
C LEU A 21 -14.21 9.94 24.44
N PRO A 22 -14.38 11.20 24.90
CA PRO A 22 -14.53 12.33 23.99
C PRO A 22 -13.25 12.49 23.14
N SER A 23 -13.42 12.56 21.84
CA SER A 23 -12.35 12.81 20.87
C SER A 23 -12.89 13.68 19.76
N ASP A 24 -12.04 14.51 19.17
CA ASP A 24 -12.41 15.23 17.95
C ASP A 24 -12.71 14.22 16.83
N HIS A 25 -13.81 14.43 16.14
CA HIS A 25 -14.28 13.52 15.08
C HIS A 25 -13.25 13.29 13.97
N SER A 26 -12.40 14.30 13.71
CA SER A 26 -11.33 14.23 12.72
C SER A 26 -10.25 13.21 13.06
N TYR A 27 -10.09 12.86 14.33
CA TYR A 27 -9.02 11.96 14.84
C TYR A 27 -9.53 10.58 15.25
N LEU A 28 -10.83 10.35 15.20
CA LEU A 28 -11.38 9.02 15.49
C LEU A 28 -10.85 7.99 14.48
N PRO A 29 -10.61 6.75 14.92
CA PRO A 29 -10.28 5.66 14.00
C PRO A 29 -11.43 5.40 13.04
N HIS A 30 -11.10 5.18 11.78
CA HIS A 30 -12.07 4.92 10.72
C HIS A 30 -11.75 3.65 9.96
N LEU A 31 -12.73 2.77 9.82
CA LEU A 31 -12.67 1.70 8.83
C LEU A 31 -12.97 2.30 7.45
N LEU A 32 -11.99 2.27 6.56
CA LEU A 32 -12.11 2.77 5.20
C LEU A 32 -12.44 1.62 4.27
N VAL A 33 -13.53 1.77 3.54
CA VAL A 33 -14.00 0.84 2.51
C VAL A 33 -14.34 1.61 1.25
N ASN A 34 -14.32 0.92 0.11
CA ASN A 34 -14.91 1.46 -1.12
C ASN A 34 -16.40 1.12 -1.15
N ASP A 35 -17.26 2.11 -1.13
CA ASP A 35 -18.72 1.95 -1.21
C ASP A 35 -19.29 2.80 -2.35
N LYS A 36 -19.85 2.12 -3.35
CA LYS A 36 -20.44 2.79 -4.53
C LYS A 36 -21.70 3.56 -4.19
N LYS A 37 -22.52 3.05 -3.23
CA LYS A 37 -23.81 3.68 -2.86
C LYS A 37 -23.57 4.98 -2.11
N GLU A 38 -22.60 4.98 -1.20
CA GLU A 38 -22.24 6.15 -0.40
C GLU A 38 -21.12 6.99 -1.04
N SER A 39 -20.69 6.63 -2.26
CA SER A 39 -19.58 7.29 -2.98
C SER A 39 -18.27 7.35 -2.17
N LYS A 40 -18.09 6.45 -1.22
CA LYS A 40 -16.87 6.36 -0.40
C LYS A 40 -15.77 5.63 -1.16
N LYS A 41 -14.54 6.16 -1.08
CA LYS A 41 -13.34 5.57 -1.68
C LYS A 41 -12.17 5.73 -0.73
N VAL A 42 -11.33 4.70 -0.64
CA VAL A 42 -10.03 4.76 0.06
C VAL A 42 -9.18 5.89 -0.51
N LEU A 43 -9.21 6.06 -1.84
CA LEU A 43 -8.51 7.14 -2.55
C LEU A 43 -8.81 8.52 -1.98
N THR A 44 -10.07 8.83 -1.68
CA THR A 44 -10.46 10.16 -1.18
C THR A 44 -9.74 10.51 0.12
N THR A 45 -9.60 9.54 1.03
CA THR A 45 -8.88 9.73 2.30
C THR A 45 -7.38 9.90 2.07
N ILE A 46 -6.78 9.09 1.19
CA ILE A 46 -5.36 9.22 0.83
C ILE A 46 -5.08 10.61 0.24
N LEU A 47 -5.89 11.08 -0.72
CA LEU A 47 -5.74 12.41 -1.32
C LEU A 47 -5.89 13.52 -0.29
N HIS A 48 -6.86 13.39 0.64
CA HIS A 48 -7.05 14.36 1.71
C HIS A 48 -5.82 14.46 2.63
N SER A 49 -5.25 13.33 3.05
CA SER A 49 -4.04 13.29 3.88
C SER A 49 -2.81 13.80 3.12
N LEU A 50 -2.63 13.43 1.83
CA LEU A 50 -1.56 13.97 0.97
C LEU A 50 -1.62 15.49 0.82
N ASN A 51 -2.80 16.05 0.60
CA ASN A 51 -2.95 17.50 0.42
C ASN A 51 -2.61 18.33 1.66
N LYS A 52 -2.56 17.70 2.84
CA LYS A 52 -2.27 18.36 4.13
C LYS A 52 -0.89 18.01 4.69
N CYS A 53 -0.22 17.00 4.15
CA CYS A 53 1.02 16.51 4.73
C CYS A 53 2.22 17.42 4.46
N GLU A 54 3.20 17.34 5.35
CA GLU A 54 4.55 17.91 5.24
C GLU A 54 5.58 16.86 4.78
N GLU A 55 5.25 15.58 4.98
CA GLU A 55 6.05 14.42 4.53
C GLU A 55 5.14 13.18 4.46
N PHE A 56 5.46 12.23 3.56
CA PHE A 56 4.69 11.00 3.43
C PHE A 56 5.57 9.77 3.13
N TRP A 57 5.07 8.60 3.54
CA TRP A 57 5.69 7.29 3.33
C TRP A 57 4.64 6.30 2.84
N PHE A 58 4.92 5.67 1.72
CA PHE A 58 4.08 4.59 1.18
C PHE A 58 4.86 3.29 1.18
N SER A 59 4.24 2.25 1.72
CA SER A 59 4.74 0.88 1.72
C SER A 59 3.68 0.00 1.09
N VAL A 60 3.88 -0.43 -0.17
CA VAL A 60 2.86 -1.17 -0.93
C VAL A 60 3.47 -2.36 -1.66
N ALA A 61 2.77 -3.50 -1.65
CA ALA A 61 3.28 -4.71 -2.28
C ALA A 61 3.43 -4.55 -3.80
N PHE A 62 2.54 -3.81 -4.44
CA PHE A 62 2.68 -3.49 -5.86
C PHE A 62 1.96 -2.21 -6.26
N VAL A 63 2.39 -1.68 -7.40
CA VAL A 63 1.88 -0.45 -7.98
C VAL A 63 1.55 -0.63 -9.46
N THR A 64 0.43 -0.07 -9.89
CA THR A 64 0.01 -0.06 -11.29
C THR A 64 0.02 1.35 -11.89
N THR A 65 0.13 1.43 -13.20
CA THR A 65 0.09 2.70 -13.95
C THR A 65 -1.18 3.50 -13.65
N ASN A 66 -2.33 2.80 -13.58
CA ASN A 66 -3.61 3.43 -13.25
C ASN A 66 -3.68 3.85 -11.77
N GLY A 67 -3.02 3.11 -10.86
CA GLY A 67 -2.91 3.51 -9.46
C GLY A 67 -2.13 4.81 -9.29
N VAL A 68 -0.97 4.93 -9.94
CA VAL A 68 -0.18 6.19 -9.95
C VAL A 68 -0.98 7.32 -10.57
N ALA A 69 -1.72 7.05 -11.67
CA ALA A 69 -2.52 8.08 -12.34
C ALA A 69 -3.58 8.72 -11.41
N THR A 70 -4.12 7.98 -10.43
CA THR A 70 -5.07 8.54 -9.46
C THR A 70 -4.46 9.58 -8.52
N LEU A 71 -3.14 9.57 -8.36
CA LEU A 71 -2.40 10.48 -7.47
C LEU A 71 -1.60 11.55 -8.21
N ILE A 72 -1.51 11.47 -9.55
CA ILE A 72 -0.52 12.24 -10.33
C ILE A 72 -0.61 13.76 -10.10
N GLU A 73 -1.82 14.31 -10.11
CA GLU A 73 -2.04 15.74 -9.90
C GLU A 73 -1.63 16.17 -8.49
N THR A 74 -1.97 15.38 -7.49
CA THR A 74 -1.55 15.65 -6.10
C THR A 74 -0.04 15.55 -5.95
N LEU A 75 0.61 14.54 -6.55
CA LEU A 75 2.08 14.39 -6.50
C LEU A 75 2.81 15.56 -7.19
N ILE A 76 2.30 16.08 -8.32
CA ILE A 76 2.81 17.28 -8.94
C ILE A 76 2.73 18.48 -7.99
N ASN A 77 1.59 18.67 -7.33
CA ASN A 77 1.41 19.76 -6.36
C ASN A 77 2.35 19.62 -5.14
N LEU A 78 2.60 18.39 -4.67
CA LEU A 78 3.56 18.13 -3.59
C LEU A 78 5.00 18.44 -4.03
N GLU A 79 5.38 18.09 -5.26
CA GLU A 79 6.70 18.42 -5.80
C GLU A 79 6.89 19.92 -5.87
N LEU A 80 5.91 20.67 -6.40
CA LEU A 80 5.97 22.15 -6.47
C LEU A 80 6.10 22.79 -5.09
N LYS A 81 5.53 22.18 -4.06
CA LYS A 81 5.64 22.62 -2.66
C LYS A 81 6.93 22.14 -1.98
N GLY A 82 7.74 21.31 -2.61
CA GLY A 82 8.94 20.70 -2.02
C GLY A 82 8.66 19.67 -0.93
N ILE A 83 7.44 19.15 -0.84
CA ILE A 83 7.04 18.14 0.14
C ILE A 83 7.70 16.81 -0.22
N LYS A 84 8.47 16.26 0.71
CA LYS A 84 9.23 15.03 0.49
C LYS A 84 8.38 13.78 0.71
N GLY A 85 8.62 12.76 -0.12
CA GLY A 85 7.99 11.45 0.01
C GLY A 85 8.97 10.30 -0.12
N LYS A 86 8.68 9.20 0.55
CA LYS A 86 9.38 7.92 0.39
C LYS A 86 8.37 6.87 -0.03
N ILE A 87 8.66 6.16 -1.11
CA ILE A 87 7.79 5.09 -1.61
C ILE A 87 8.61 3.81 -1.69
N LEU A 88 8.16 2.80 -0.94
CA LEU A 88 8.66 1.44 -0.98
C LEU A 88 7.62 0.57 -1.67
N VAL A 89 8.02 -0.05 -2.76
CA VAL A 89 7.21 -1.03 -3.48
C VAL A 89 7.90 -2.38 -3.43
N SER A 90 7.21 -3.44 -3.85
CA SER A 90 7.82 -4.77 -3.97
C SER A 90 7.78 -5.27 -5.41
N GLN A 91 8.69 -6.20 -5.67
CA GLN A 91 8.71 -6.98 -6.91
C GLN A 91 7.73 -8.17 -6.85
N TYR A 92 6.89 -8.24 -5.81
CA TYR A 92 6.01 -9.37 -5.53
C TYR A 92 5.26 -9.85 -6.78
N LEU A 93 5.51 -11.09 -7.17
CA LEU A 93 4.90 -11.75 -8.33
C LEU A 93 4.96 -10.93 -9.64
N ASN A 94 5.86 -9.96 -9.75
CA ASN A 94 5.96 -9.02 -10.87
C ASN A 94 4.64 -8.28 -11.19
N PHE A 95 3.81 -8.01 -10.18
CA PHE A 95 2.60 -7.19 -10.35
C PHE A 95 2.90 -5.69 -10.40
N THR A 96 4.05 -5.27 -9.90
CA THR A 96 4.51 -3.89 -10.03
C THR A 96 4.83 -3.60 -11.49
N GLN A 97 4.14 -2.61 -12.07
CA GLN A 97 4.30 -2.27 -13.47
C GLN A 97 5.51 -1.34 -13.69
N PRO A 98 6.44 -1.66 -14.60
CA PRO A 98 7.61 -0.81 -14.89
C PRO A 98 7.22 0.63 -15.26
N VAL A 99 6.14 0.80 -16.01
CA VAL A 99 5.62 2.13 -16.38
C VAL A 99 5.19 2.95 -15.18
N ALA A 100 4.62 2.29 -14.14
CA ALA A 100 4.28 2.94 -12.89
C ALA A 100 5.52 3.44 -12.14
N LEU A 101 6.57 2.61 -12.08
CA LEU A 101 7.87 2.99 -11.50
C LEU A 101 8.50 4.17 -12.25
N LYS A 102 8.49 4.14 -13.60
CA LYS A 102 9.00 5.25 -14.44
C LYS A 102 8.29 6.57 -14.12
N ARG A 103 6.97 6.53 -13.93
CA ARG A 103 6.19 7.73 -13.58
C ARG A 103 6.54 8.25 -12.19
N LEU A 104 6.66 7.38 -11.19
CA LEU A 104 7.03 7.78 -9.83
C LEU A 104 8.46 8.33 -9.77
N MET A 105 9.39 7.75 -10.53
CA MET A 105 10.79 8.19 -10.61
C MET A 105 10.96 9.60 -11.20
N GLN A 106 9.96 10.13 -11.91
CA GLN A 106 10.02 11.50 -12.47
C GLN A 106 9.93 12.57 -11.37
N PHE A 107 9.37 12.27 -10.21
CA PHE A 107 9.22 13.19 -9.09
C PHE A 107 10.52 13.31 -8.30
N LYS A 108 11.13 14.50 -8.30
CA LYS A 108 12.41 14.76 -7.62
C LYS A 108 12.31 14.78 -6.10
N ASN A 109 11.11 15.01 -5.59
CA ASN A 109 10.80 15.03 -4.17
C ASN A 109 10.49 13.64 -3.60
N ILE A 110 10.45 12.58 -4.44
CA ILE A 110 10.14 11.22 -4.04
C ILE A 110 11.39 10.35 -4.10
N GLU A 111 11.73 9.72 -2.99
CA GLU A 111 12.70 8.63 -2.95
C GLU A 111 11.97 7.32 -3.16
N LEU A 112 12.21 6.67 -4.31
CA LEU A 112 11.57 5.43 -4.71
C LEU A 112 12.54 4.26 -4.58
N LYS A 113 12.16 3.26 -3.78
CA LYS A 113 12.90 2.01 -3.65
C LYS A 113 11.99 0.79 -3.88
N ILE A 114 12.60 -0.33 -4.22
CA ILE A 114 11.90 -1.59 -4.45
C ILE A 114 12.51 -2.71 -3.59
N ALA A 115 11.65 -3.36 -2.81
CA ALA A 115 12.01 -4.55 -2.06
C ALA A 115 12.05 -5.75 -3.03
N ILE A 116 13.18 -6.45 -3.05
CA ILE A 116 13.39 -7.66 -3.86
C ILE A 116 12.99 -8.93 -3.12
N ASP A 117 12.71 -8.83 -1.82
CA ASP A 117 12.22 -9.94 -1.01
C ASP A 117 10.79 -10.30 -1.38
N ASN A 118 10.56 -11.57 -1.73
CA ASN A 118 9.24 -12.10 -2.08
C ASN A 118 8.26 -12.13 -0.89
N ALA A 119 8.73 -12.01 0.34
CA ALA A 119 7.89 -11.95 1.54
C ALA A 119 7.29 -10.56 1.77
N PHE A 120 7.79 -9.51 1.10
CA PHE A 120 7.27 -8.16 1.28
C PHE A 120 5.86 -8.01 0.68
N HIS A 121 4.86 -7.83 1.56
CA HIS A 121 3.45 -7.72 1.16
C HIS A 121 2.68 -6.66 1.96
N SER A 122 3.38 -5.65 2.51
CA SER A 122 2.75 -4.57 3.28
C SER A 122 1.90 -3.63 2.41
N LYS A 123 0.90 -3.00 3.02
CA LYS A 123 0.10 -1.93 2.44
C LYS A 123 -0.18 -0.92 3.52
N GLY A 124 0.66 0.10 3.53
CA GLY A 124 0.61 1.18 4.49
C GLY A 124 0.86 2.53 3.84
N TYR A 125 0.12 3.53 4.27
CA TYR A 125 0.24 4.91 3.84
C TYR A 125 0.34 5.77 5.08
N LEU A 126 1.46 6.44 5.29
CA LEU A 126 1.72 7.28 6.44
C LEU A 126 1.93 8.72 5.99
N PHE A 127 1.35 9.66 6.70
CA PHE A 127 1.38 11.09 6.40
C PHE A 127 1.68 11.86 7.68
N LYS A 128 2.63 12.79 7.61
CA LYS A 128 2.94 13.69 8.70
C LYS A 128 2.33 15.07 8.42
N ASN A 129 1.57 15.57 9.37
CA ASN A 129 1.03 16.92 9.33
C ASN A 129 1.28 17.58 10.71
N LYS A 130 2.31 18.43 10.81
CA LYS A 130 2.78 19.02 12.07
C LYS A 130 3.05 17.93 13.13
N ASN A 131 2.33 17.98 14.23
CA ASN A 131 2.43 17.04 15.35
C ASN A 131 1.43 15.88 15.28
N VAL A 132 0.84 15.63 14.11
CA VAL A 132 -0.11 14.53 13.90
C VAL A 132 0.34 13.68 12.73
N TYR A 133 0.29 12.38 12.90
CA TYR A 133 0.48 11.41 11.84
C TYR A 133 -0.85 10.72 11.53
N ASP A 134 -1.21 10.67 10.27
CA ASP A 134 -2.28 9.81 9.76
C ASP A 134 -1.65 8.52 9.23
N LEU A 135 -2.06 7.38 9.75
CA LEU A 135 -1.65 6.06 9.27
C LEU A 135 -2.87 5.33 8.72
N ILE A 136 -2.77 4.87 7.47
CA ILE A 136 -3.74 4.00 6.82
C ILE A 136 -3.05 2.67 6.55
N ILE A 137 -3.54 1.59 7.14
CA ILE A 137 -3.03 0.23 6.93
C ILE A 137 -4.17 -0.72 6.58
N GLY A 138 -3.94 -1.67 5.67
CA GLY A 138 -4.97 -2.62 5.30
C GLY A 138 -4.64 -3.44 4.06
N SER A 139 -5.64 -3.68 3.23
CA SER A 139 -5.51 -4.54 2.05
C SER A 139 -5.22 -3.79 0.75
N SER A 140 -5.36 -2.46 0.70
CA SER A 140 -5.27 -1.68 -0.54
C SER A 140 -3.85 -1.47 -1.03
N ASN A 141 -3.50 -2.06 -2.18
CA ASN A 141 -2.31 -1.70 -2.93
C ASN A 141 -2.50 -0.38 -3.71
N LEU A 142 -1.42 0.17 -4.26
CA LEU A 142 -1.49 1.38 -5.09
C LEU A 142 -1.97 1.04 -6.51
N THR A 143 -3.24 0.64 -6.59
CA THR A 143 -3.96 0.35 -7.83
C THR A 143 -5.27 1.10 -7.87
N ALA A 144 -5.72 1.52 -9.05
CA ALA A 144 -6.99 2.24 -9.18
C ALA A 144 -8.18 1.41 -8.65
N THR A 145 -8.16 0.10 -8.87
CA THR A 145 -9.22 -0.80 -8.39
C THR A 145 -9.24 -0.93 -6.87
N ALA A 146 -8.09 -1.14 -6.23
CA ALA A 146 -8.01 -1.23 -4.77
C ALA A 146 -8.39 0.09 -4.10
N LEU A 147 -8.01 1.22 -4.70
CA LEU A 147 -8.29 2.53 -4.12
C LEU A 147 -9.71 3.05 -4.36
N CYS A 148 -10.44 2.50 -5.38
CA CYS A 148 -11.72 3.08 -5.80
C CYS A 148 -12.90 2.11 -5.85
N THR A 149 -12.68 0.81 -6.08
CA THR A 149 -13.78 -0.08 -6.49
C THR A 149 -13.81 -1.46 -5.83
N ASN A 150 -12.64 -2.04 -5.53
CA ASN A 150 -12.57 -3.35 -4.88
C ASN A 150 -13.12 -3.28 -3.46
N ILE A 151 -13.58 -4.42 -2.95
CA ILE A 151 -13.88 -4.59 -1.53
C ILE A 151 -12.53 -4.67 -0.80
N GLU A 152 -12.18 -3.59 -0.13
CA GLU A 152 -10.93 -3.45 0.63
C GLU A 152 -11.25 -3.00 2.06
N TRP A 153 -10.48 -3.49 3.01
CA TRP A 153 -10.57 -3.05 4.40
C TRP A 153 -9.27 -2.36 4.78
N ASN A 154 -9.38 -1.11 5.19
CA ASN A 154 -8.26 -0.34 5.68
C ASN A 154 -8.66 0.39 6.95
N LEU A 155 -7.76 0.44 7.91
CA LEU A 155 -7.92 1.21 9.14
C LEU A 155 -7.14 2.51 9.01
N LYS A 156 -7.81 3.65 9.16
CA LYS A 156 -7.18 4.94 9.35
C LYS A 156 -7.14 5.25 10.84
N ILE A 157 -5.97 5.63 11.34
CA ILE A 157 -5.77 6.19 12.67
C ILE A 157 -4.96 7.48 12.58
N SER A 158 -5.22 8.40 13.48
CA SER A 158 -4.41 9.61 13.71
C SER A 158 -3.79 9.54 15.09
N ALA A 159 -2.50 9.85 15.17
CA ALA A 159 -1.78 9.77 16.44
C ALA A 159 -0.61 10.76 16.48
N THR A 160 -0.10 11.04 17.67
CA THR A 160 1.09 11.88 17.86
C THR A 160 2.37 11.11 17.53
N PRO A 161 3.50 11.82 17.29
CA PRO A 161 4.78 11.17 16.99
C PRO A 161 5.29 10.27 18.13
N GLU A 162 4.88 10.52 19.37
CA GLU A 162 5.27 9.72 20.55
C GLU A 162 4.49 8.42 20.67
N SER A 163 3.41 8.25 19.90
CA SER A 163 2.59 7.05 19.98
C SER A 163 3.37 5.82 19.53
N TYR A 164 3.20 4.72 20.27
CA TYR A 164 3.85 3.46 19.99
C TYR A 164 3.62 2.97 18.54
N ILE A 165 2.40 3.15 18.02
CA ILE A 165 2.05 2.69 16.68
C ILE A 165 2.78 3.46 15.58
N ILE A 166 2.93 4.78 15.72
CA ILE A 166 3.65 5.60 14.72
C ILE A 166 5.15 5.31 14.77
N GLN A 167 5.74 5.22 15.98
CA GLN A 167 7.15 4.89 16.12
C GLN A 167 7.48 3.54 15.51
N ASN A 168 6.66 2.50 15.75
CA ASN A 168 6.88 1.20 15.16
C ASN A 168 6.64 1.18 13.65
N ALA A 169 5.58 1.85 13.16
CA ALA A 169 5.33 1.94 11.72
C ALA A 169 6.50 2.59 10.96
N LEU A 170 7.07 3.67 11.49
CA LEU A 170 8.26 4.31 10.92
C LEU A 170 9.49 3.42 11.03
N LYS A 171 9.71 2.77 12.18
CA LYS A 171 10.84 1.85 12.38
C LYS A 171 10.80 0.71 11.37
N GLU A 172 9.66 0.05 11.22
CA GLU A 172 9.49 -1.05 10.26
C GLU A 172 9.65 -0.55 8.81
N PHE A 173 9.06 0.61 8.48
CA PHE A 173 9.25 1.21 7.16
C PHE A 173 10.73 1.43 6.84
N TYR A 174 11.48 2.08 7.73
CA TYR A 174 12.89 2.36 7.50
C TYR A 174 13.75 1.09 7.49
N SER A 175 13.43 0.10 8.34
CA SER A 175 14.12 -1.20 8.33
C SER A 175 14.07 -1.88 6.96
N GLU A 176 12.91 -1.85 6.31
CA GLU A 176 12.75 -2.43 4.97
C GLU A 176 13.27 -1.48 3.87
N PHE A 177 13.08 -0.18 4.04
CA PHE A 177 13.52 0.82 3.08
C PHE A 177 15.04 0.86 2.91
N GLU A 178 15.80 0.67 4.00
CA GLU A 178 17.27 0.63 3.95
C GLU A 178 17.80 -0.60 3.21
N LYS A 179 17.13 -1.74 3.30
CA LYS A 179 17.48 -2.98 2.59
C LYS A 179 17.09 -2.94 1.12
N ALA A 180 16.15 -2.08 0.75
CA ALA A 180 15.56 -2.04 -0.58
C ALA A 180 16.48 -1.38 -1.61
N VAL A 181 16.35 -1.82 -2.86
CA VAL A 181 17.12 -1.32 -3.99
C VAL A 181 16.52 0.00 -4.50
N LYS A 182 17.36 0.98 -4.75
CA LYS A 182 16.94 2.22 -5.37
C LYS A 182 16.45 1.96 -6.79
N VAL A 183 15.31 2.53 -7.13
CA VAL A 183 14.78 2.47 -8.50
C VAL A 183 15.44 3.57 -9.31
N ASP A 184 16.31 3.19 -10.24
CA ASP A 184 16.95 4.05 -11.21
C ASP A 184 16.68 3.57 -12.64
N LYS A 185 17.24 4.28 -13.62
CA LYS A 185 17.05 3.95 -15.03
C LYS A 185 17.56 2.55 -15.37
N HIS A 186 18.73 2.18 -14.86
CA HIS A 186 19.33 0.87 -15.11
C HIS A 186 18.50 -0.27 -14.50
N PHE A 187 18.00 -0.07 -13.26
CA PHE A 187 17.07 -1.02 -12.63
C PHE A 187 15.82 -1.23 -13.50
N ILE A 188 15.21 -0.15 -13.97
CA ILE A 188 13.98 -0.23 -14.77
C ILE A 188 14.22 -0.96 -16.09
N GLU A 189 15.30 -0.70 -16.79
CA GLU A 189 15.64 -1.38 -18.05
C GLU A 189 15.73 -2.90 -17.85
N ASN A 190 16.41 -3.36 -16.81
CA ASN A 190 16.51 -4.77 -16.46
C ASN A 190 15.15 -5.36 -16.02
N TYR A 191 14.41 -4.61 -15.21
CA TYR A 191 13.12 -5.05 -14.71
C TYR A 191 12.07 -5.17 -15.83
N GLU A 192 12.09 -4.30 -16.83
CA GLU A 192 11.20 -4.41 -18.00
C GLU A 192 11.40 -5.71 -18.77
N ILE A 193 12.63 -6.18 -18.91
CA ILE A 193 12.93 -7.46 -19.57
C ILE A 193 12.31 -8.62 -18.78
N LEU A 194 12.49 -8.62 -17.46
CA LEU A 194 11.92 -9.66 -16.58
C LEU A 194 10.39 -9.61 -16.58
N TYR A 195 9.83 -8.43 -16.46
CA TYR A 195 8.38 -8.21 -16.47
C TYR A 195 7.74 -8.70 -17.77
N LYS A 196 8.35 -8.38 -18.93
CA LYS A 196 7.87 -8.84 -20.23
C LYS A 196 7.88 -10.36 -20.32
N LYS A 197 8.98 -11.02 -19.95
CA LYS A 197 9.06 -12.49 -19.92
C LYS A 197 7.95 -13.12 -19.08
N GLN A 198 7.68 -12.54 -17.90
CA GLN A 198 6.64 -13.02 -17.00
C GLN A 198 5.23 -12.85 -17.60
N VAL A 199 4.96 -11.71 -18.25
CA VAL A 199 3.68 -11.47 -18.95
C VAL A 199 3.50 -12.44 -20.09
N ASP A 200 4.53 -12.65 -20.92
CA ASP A 200 4.50 -13.59 -22.05
C ASP A 200 4.26 -15.03 -21.56
N TYR A 201 4.95 -15.46 -20.51
CA TYR A 201 4.74 -16.76 -19.88
C TYR A 201 3.31 -16.90 -19.34
N SER A 202 2.80 -15.92 -18.63
CA SER A 202 1.43 -15.91 -18.10
C SER A 202 0.38 -16.01 -19.22
N ASN A 203 0.63 -15.36 -20.36
CA ASN A 203 -0.25 -15.43 -21.53
C ASN A 203 -0.21 -16.80 -22.22
N LEU A 204 0.96 -17.44 -22.28
CA LEU A 204 1.10 -18.82 -22.79
C LEU A 204 0.33 -19.81 -21.93
N VAL A 205 0.53 -19.75 -20.60
CA VAL A 205 -0.21 -20.62 -19.66
C VAL A 205 -1.72 -20.42 -19.79
N LYS A 206 -2.19 -19.18 -19.91
CA LYS A 206 -3.63 -18.91 -20.12
C LYS A 206 -4.13 -19.52 -21.44
N LYS A 207 -3.38 -19.44 -22.52
CA LYS A 207 -3.75 -20.06 -23.82
C LYS A 207 -3.83 -21.58 -23.71
N GLU A 208 -2.87 -22.22 -23.07
CA GLU A 208 -2.86 -23.68 -22.88
C GLU A 208 -4.04 -24.14 -22.01
N LEU A 209 -4.34 -23.40 -20.92
CA LEU A 209 -5.47 -23.70 -20.06
C LEU A 209 -6.82 -23.50 -20.77
N VAL A 210 -6.94 -22.56 -21.69
CA VAL A 210 -8.16 -22.38 -22.50
C VAL A 210 -8.34 -23.54 -23.48
N LEU A 211 -7.24 -24.12 -23.99
CA LEU A 211 -7.27 -25.26 -24.88
C LEU A 211 -7.57 -26.59 -24.15
N SER A 212 -7.25 -26.70 -22.87
CA SER A 212 -7.34 -27.97 -22.10
C SER A 212 -8.62 -28.20 -21.31
N ASN A 213 -9.75 -27.58 -21.62
CA ASN A 213 -11.10 -27.74 -21.02
C ASN A 213 -11.57 -26.67 -20.03
N GLN A 214 -12.65 -26.00 -20.43
CA GLN A 214 -13.27 -24.87 -19.73
C GLN A 214 -13.78 -25.14 -18.30
N LYS A 215 -13.97 -26.38 -17.88
CA LYS A 215 -14.52 -26.72 -16.55
C LYS A 215 -13.49 -26.75 -15.40
N GLU A 216 -12.23 -27.07 -15.69
CA GLU A 216 -11.17 -27.08 -14.66
C GLU A 216 -10.58 -25.70 -14.41
N ILE A 217 -10.71 -24.78 -15.36
CA ILE A 217 -10.15 -23.41 -15.28
C ILE A 217 -10.78 -22.59 -14.17
N LEU A 218 -12.06 -22.77 -13.89
CA LEU A 218 -12.76 -22.02 -12.83
C LEU A 218 -12.21 -22.34 -11.44
N PHE A 219 -11.77 -23.56 -11.21
CA PHE A 219 -11.21 -24.02 -9.94
C PHE A 219 -9.77 -23.53 -9.72
N LEU A 220 -8.97 -23.48 -10.80
CA LEU A 220 -7.57 -23.05 -10.74
C LEU A 220 -7.40 -21.53 -10.63
N THR A 221 -8.33 -20.74 -11.16
CA THR A 221 -8.33 -19.27 -11.00
C THR A 221 -8.72 -18.83 -9.60
N GLN A 222 -9.51 -19.60 -8.87
CA GLN A 222 -9.81 -19.35 -7.45
C GLN A 222 -8.67 -19.81 -6.52
N CYS A 223 -7.87 -20.80 -6.93
CA CYS A 223 -6.74 -21.34 -6.18
C CYS A 223 -5.37 -20.86 -6.71
N ARG A 224 -5.23 -19.58 -7.05
CA ARG A 224 -3.97 -18.96 -7.51
C ARG A 224 -2.74 -19.25 -6.61
N TRP A 225 -2.96 -19.67 -5.38
CA TRP A 225 -1.95 -20.05 -4.40
C TRP A 225 -1.36 -21.46 -4.60
N LYS A 226 -2.06 -22.38 -5.28
CA LYS A 226 -1.58 -23.75 -5.46
C LYS A 226 -0.63 -23.95 -6.64
N LEU A 227 -0.68 -23.11 -7.65
CA LEU A 227 0.24 -23.22 -8.82
C LEU A 227 1.69 -22.87 -8.48
N TYR A 228 1.94 -22.08 -7.42
CA TYR A 228 3.30 -21.74 -7.00
C TYR A 228 4.03 -22.88 -6.28
N ILE A 229 3.30 -23.81 -5.67
CA ILE A 229 3.89 -24.97 -4.96
C ILE A 229 4.38 -26.04 -5.92
N ILE A 230 3.80 -26.13 -7.12
CA ILE A 230 4.13 -27.20 -8.10
C ILE A 230 5.35 -26.83 -8.98
N LEU A 231 5.72 -25.56 -9.07
CA LEU A 231 6.86 -25.09 -9.88
C LEU A 231 8.13 -24.79 -9.07
N SER A 232 8.13 -25.07 -7.76
CA SER A 232 9.30 -24.94 -6.88
C SER A 232 9.83 -26.28 -6.36
N ILE A 233 9.46 -27.38 -6.99
CA ILE A 233 10.07 -28.70 -6.92
C ILE A 233 10.65 -29.02 -8.31
#